data_8ab6ef306a5ad8cfc5a27c4db3518e87
#
_entry.id   8ab6ef306a5ad8cfc5a27c4db3518e87
#
_cell.length_a   1.000
_cell.length_b   1.000
_cell.length_c   1.000
_cell.angle_alpha   90.00
_cell.angle_beta   90.00
_cell.angle_gamma   90.00
#
_symmetry.space_group_name_H-M   'P 1'
#
loop_
_entity.id
_entity.type
_entity.pdbx_description
1 polymer ?
#
loop_
_entity_poly.entity_id
_entity_poly.type
_entity_poly.pdbx_seq_one_letter_code
_entity_poly.pdbx_strand_id
1 'polypeptide(L)'
;LSSKPGHCYISIFFQSISMLQHIAIIMDGNGRWAQARGLSRSQGHEAGSRQISVIAKAAAELGVKILTLYAFSTENWKRPAAEVNFLMGLISRYSDERLSEMQENGVRLRCMGRIDQLPALVRRSVHKTMQATAGNSRLILNIALNYGGRAEIVDAVNAILQEPRRAGRISEADFQRYLYAPELPDPELLIRTGGELRISNFLLWQLSYSEIYVSDKCWPDFGKEELLAALAEYESRSRRYGGL
;
A
#
# COMPACT_ATOMS: atom_id res chain seq x y z
N LEU A 1 -19.27 -6.14 44.27
CA LEU A 1 -18.72 -5.12 43.34
C LEU A 1 -17.63 -5.78 42.50
N SER A 2 -18.05 -6.33 41.37
CA SER A 2 -17.18 -7.02 40.39
C SER A 2 -16.86 -6.03 39.28
N SER A 3 -15.67 -5.45 39.30
CA SER A 3 -15.14 -4.64 38.21
C SER A 3 -14.66 -5.56 37.06
N LYS A 4 -15.29 -5.48 35.90
CA LYS A 4 -14.93 -6.24 34.70
C LYS A 4 -13.55 -5.78 34.18
N PRO A 5 -12.58 -6.70 33.94
CA PRO A 5 -11.22 -6.32 33.49
C PRO A 5 -11.10 -5.97 32.03
N GLY A 6 -12.20 -5.91 31.26
CA GLY A 6 -12.16 -5.77 29.80
C GLY A 6 -11.86 -4.36 29.26
N HIS A 7 -12.10 -3.29 30.01
CA HIS A 7 -11.97 -1.91 29.50
C HIS A 7 -10.53 -1.38 29.51
N CYS A 8 -9.67 -1.88 30.39
CA CYS A 8 -8.30 -1.40 30.52
C CYS A 8 -7.39 -1.91 29.39
N TYR A 9 -7.56 -3.16 28.96
CA TYR A 9 -6.78 -3.76 27.87
C TYR A 9 -7.08 -3.13 26.52
N ILE A 10 -8.34 -2.80 26.25
CA ILE A 10 -8.76 -2.15 24.99
C ILE A 10 -8.16 -0.74 24.89
N SER A 11 -8.13 0.02 25.99
CA SER A 11 -7.58 1.39 26.01
C SER A 11 -6.06 1.41 25.79
N ILE A 12 -5.32 0.48 26.39
CA ILE A 12 -3.86 0.34 26.22
C ILE A 12 -3.54 -0.11 24.78
N PHE A 13 -4.33 -1.06 24.25
CA PHE A 13 -4.20 -1.54 22.87
C PHE A 13 -4.38 -0.41 21.84
N PHE A 14 -5.40 0.47 22.03
CA PHE A 14 -5.59 1.63 21.16
C PHE A 14 -4.49 2.70 21.30
N GLN A 15 -3.85 2.84 22.46
CA GLN A 15 -2.74 3.79 22.64
C GLN A 15 -1.45 3.33 21.95
N SER A 16 -1.15 2.04 21.90
CA SER A 16 0.05 1.54 21.21
C SER A 16 -0.12 1.45 19.70
N ILE A 17 -1.32 1.13 19.16
CA ILE A 17 -1.62 1.20 17.72
C ILE A 17 -1.41 2.62 17.19
N SER A 18 -1.60 3.65 18.01
CA SER A 18 -1.40 5.06 17.60
C SER A 18 0.04 5.41 17.21
N MET A 19 1.01 4.52 17.41
CA MET A 19 2.41 4.73 17.05
C MET A 19 2.77 4.24 15.63
N LEU A 20 1.94 3.38 15.01
CA LEU A 20 2.20 2.85 13.67
C LEU A 20 1.67 3.82 12.62
N GLN A 21 2.58 4.48 11.91
CA GLN A 21 2.21 5.53 10.97
C GLN A 21 1.96 5.02 9.56
N HIS A 22 2.78 4.07 9.09
CA HIS A 22 2.76 3.63 7.71
C HIS A 22 2.71 2.10 7.59
N ILE A 23 1.67 1.59 6.94
CA ILE A 23 1.51 0.18 6.60
C ILE A 23 1.61 0.00 5.09
N ALA A 24 2.40 -0.97 4.65
CA ALA A 24 2.46 -1.39 3.25
C ALA A 24 1.76 -2.76 3.09
N ILE A 25 0.97 -2.95 2.02
CA ILE A 25 0.26 -4.22 1.78
C ILE A 25 0.51 -4.73 0.36
N ILE A 26 0.94 -5.98 0.24
CA ILE A 26 0.92 -6.75 -1.01
C ILE A 26 -0.41 -7.50 -1.08
N MET A 27 -1.29 -7.05 -1.96
CA MET A 27 -2.66 -7.55 -2.17
C MET A 27 -2.66 -8.82 -3.00
N ASP A 28 -2.20 -9.95 -2.41
CA ASP A 28 -2.10 -11.22 -3.11
C ASP A 28 -3.31 -12.13 -2.84
N GLY A 29 -3.54 -13.08 -3.77
CA GLY A 29 -4.56 -14.11 -3.64
C GLY A 29 -5.86 -13.86 -4.42
N ASN A 30 -6.05 -12.74 -5.12
CA ASN A 30 -7.28 -12.44 -5.88
C ASN A 30 -7.68 -13.57 -6.85
N GLY A 31 -6.71 -14.09 -7.61
CA GLY A 31 -6.95 -15.18 -8.56
C GLY A 31 -7.28 -16.51 -7.88
N ARG A 32 -6.58 -16.85 -6.81
CA ARG A 32 -6.83 -18.09 -6.01
C ARG A 32 -8.20 -18.03 -5.33
N TRP A 33 -8.55 -16.86 -4.79
CA TRP A 33 -9.86 -16.60 -4.21
C TRP A 33 -11.00 -16.83 -5.20
N ALA A 34 -10.87 -16.33 -6.42
CA ALA A 34 -11.84 -16.51 -7.49
C ALA A 34 -11.93 -17.98 -7.92
N GLN A 35 -10.79 -18.63 -8.14
CA GLN A 35 -10.73 -20.04 -8.54
C GLN A 35 -11.40 -20.96 -7.52
N ALA A 36 -11.19 -20.77 -6.23
CA ALA A 36 -11.82 -21.52 -5.16
C ALA A 36 -13.36 -21.38 -5.12
N ARG A 37 -13.91 -20.35 -5.80
CA ARG A 37 -15.34 -20.06 -5.89
C ARG A 37 -15.95 -20.30 -7.29
N GLY A 38 -15.19 -20.89 -8.20
CA GLY A 38 -15.62 -21.08 -9.59
C GLY A 38 -15.78 -19.77 -10.38
N LEU A 39 -15.12 -18.71 -9.93
CA LEU A 39 -15.19 -17.37 -10.55
C LEU A 39 -13.98 -17.12 -11.45
N SER A 40 -14.12 -16.17 -12.38
CA SER A 40 -13.02 -15.70 -13.22
C SER A 40 -12.00 -14.88 -12.42
N ARG A 41 -10.75 -14.82 -12.89
CA ARG A 41 -9.70 -13.98 -12.28
C ARG A 41 -10.12 -12.50 -12.22
N SER A 42 -10.83 -12.02 -13.25
CA SER A 42 -11.35 -10.65 -13.29
C SER A 42 -12.32 -10.37 -12.14
N GLN A 43 -13.22 -11.31 -11.83
CA GLN A 43 -14.12 -11.19 -10.68
C GLN A 43 -13.36 -11.19 -9.34
N GLY A 44 -12.25 -11.94 -9.25
CA GLY A 44 -11.37 -11.87 -8.09
C GLY A 44 -10.70 -10.51 -7.93
N HIS A 45 -10.22 -9.92 -9.01
CA HIS A 45 -9.65 -8.56 -8.99
C HIS A 45 -10.69 -7.49 -8.64
N GLU A 46 -11.91 -7.65 -9.11
CA GLU A 46 -13.01 -6.75 -8.76
C GLU A 46 -13.41 -6.86 -7.28
N ALA A 47 -13.48 -8.08 -6.73
CA ALA A 47 -13.68 -8.28 -5.30
C ALA A 47 -12.54 -7.64 -4.49
N GLY A 48 -11.29 -7.83 -4.92
CA GLY A 48 -10.13 -7.21 -4.27
C GLY A 48 -10.13 -5.69 -4.34
N SER A 49 -10.63 -5.08 -5.41
CA SER A 49 -10.73 -3.61 -5.50
C SER A 49 -11.72 -3.03 -4.49
N ARG A 50 -12.83 -3.71 -4.22
CA ARG A 50 -13.77 -3.31 -3.17
C ARG A 50 -13.16 -3.38 -1.78
N GLN A 51 -12.25 -4.33 -1.55
CA GLN A 51 -11.57 -4.51 -0.27
C GLN A 51 -10.64 -3.35 0.08
N ILE A 52 -10.14 -2.60 -0.92
CA ILE A 52 -9.30 -1.41 -0.68
C ILE A 52 -10.02 -0.39 0.21
N SER A 53 -11.29 -0.07 -0.08
CA SER A 53 -12.08 0.87 0.73
C SER A 53 -12.30 0.37 2.16
N VAL A 54 -12.56 -0.93 2.33
CA VAL A 54 -12.76 -1.53 3.65
C VAL A 54 -11.50 -1.39 4.52
N ILE A 55 -10.34 -1.72 3.96
CA ILE A 55 -9.06 -1.64 4.68
C ILE A 55 -8.61 -0.19 4.87
N ALA A 56 -8.80 0.69 3.90
CA ALA A 56 -8.49 2.12 4.05
C ALA A 56 -9.31 2.75 5.19
N LYS A 57 -10.61 2.45 5.26
CA LYS A 57 -11.46 2.91 6.35
C LYS A 57 -11.01 2.35 7.71
N ALA A 58 -10.76 1.04 7.78
CA ALA A 58 -10.28 0.40 9.01
C ALA A 58 -8.93 0.98 9.48
N ALA A 59 -7.97 1.18 8.56
CA ALA A 59 -6.68 1.78 8.87
C ALA A 59 -6.83 3.22 9.42
N ALA A 60 -7.69 4.04 8.77
CA ALA A 60 -7.99 5.39 9.23
C ALA A 60 -8.65 5.43 10.63
N GLU A 61 -9.57 4.49 10.90
CA GLU A 61 -10.21 4.33 12.21
C GLU A 61 -9.21 3.94 13.32
N LEU A 62 -8.19 3.15 12.96
CA LEU A 62 -7.12 2.70 13.85
C LEU A 62 -5.99 3.74 14.02
N GLY A 63 -6.09 4.90 13.35
CA GLY A 63 -5.13 5.99 13.50
C GLY A 63 -3.91 5.91 12.60
N VAL A 64 -3.83 4.90 11.71
CA VAL A 64 -2.80 4.79 10.67
C VAL A 64 -2.85 6.03 9.77
N LYS A 65 -1.68 6.59 9.44
CA LYS A 65 -1.58 7.81 8.64
C LYS A 65 -1.36 7.54 7.16
N ILE A 66 -0.67 6.44 6.85
CA ILE A 66 -0.28 6.10 5.48
C ILE A 66 -0.54 4.61 5.25
N LEU A 67 -1.24 4.31 4.16
CA LEU A 67 -1.48 2.96 3.68
C LEU A 67 -0.97 2.85 2.25
N THR A 68 0.13 2.13 2.03
CA THR A 68 0.67 1.88 0.69
C THR A 68 0.23 0.51 0.19
N LEU A 69 -0.45 0.46 -0.96
CA LEU A 69 -0.97 -0.76 -1.56
C LEU A 69 -0.28 -1.09 -2.88
N TYR A 70 0.18 -2.33 -3.06
CA TYR A 70 0.78 -2.80 -4.29
C TYR A 70 -0.29 -3.26 -5.27
N ALA A 71 -0.74 -2.36 -6.16
CA ALA A 71 -1.87 -2.63 -7.05
C ALA A 71 -1.46 -3.16 -8.42
N PHE A 72 -0.35 -2.66 -9.01
CA PHE A 72 0.12 -3.11 -10.32
C PHE A 72 1.64 -2.99 -10.44
N SER A 73 2.32 -4.14 -10.57
CA SER A 73 3.78 -4.18 -10.71
C SER A 73 4.24 -4.04 -12.18
N THR A 74 5.51 -3.66 -12.37
CA THR A 74 6.15 -3.65 -13.70
C THR A 74 6.13 -5.05 -14.34
N GLU A 75 6.17 -6.12 -13.57
CA GLU A 75 6.10 -7.50 -14.05
C GLU A 75 4.70 -7.89 -14.56
N ASN A 76 3.64 -7.20 -14.09
CA ASN A 76 2.26 -7.51 -14.46
C ASN A 76 1.96 -7.20 -15.94
N TRP A 77 2.76 -6.37 -16.61
CA TRP A 77 2.64 -6.17 -18.06
C TRP A 77 2.85 -7.45 -18.87
N LYS A 78 3.53 -8.46 -18.31
CA LYS A 78 3.74 -9.78 -18.93
C LYS A 78 2.51 -10.68 -18.89
N ARG A 79 1.44 -10.28 -18.17
CA ARG A 79 0.19 -11.02 -18.13
C ARG A 79 -0.55 -10.97 -19.46
N PRO A 80 -1.52 -11.87 -19.70
CA PRO A 80 -2.35 -11.81 -20.91
C PRO A 80 -2.97 -10.41 -21.10
N ALA A 81 -2.97 -9.90 -22.32
CA ALA A 81 -3.43 -8.54 -22.62
C ALA A 81 -4.87 -8.27 -22.12
N ALA A 82 -5.75 -9.26 -22.18
CA ALA A 82 -7.11 -9.15 -21.67
C ALA A 82 -7.15 -8.87 -20.16
N GLU A 83 -6.26 -9.53 -19.36
CA GLU A 83 -6.15 -9.30 -17.92
C GLU A 83 -5.57 -7.89 -17.64
N VAL A 84 -4.53 -7.49 -18.37
CA VAL A 84 -3.93 -6.16 -18.24
C VAL A 84 -4.95 -5.07 -18.54
N ASN A 85 -5.68 -5.17 -19.66
CA ASN A 85 -6.70 -4.20 -20.04
C ASN A 85 -7.84 -4.13 -19.01
N PHE A 86 -8.26 -5.26 -18.46
CA PHE A 86 -9.24 -5.30 -17.39
C PHE A 86 -8.75 -4.56 -16.13
N LEU A 87 -7.50 -4.80 -15.71
CA LEU A 87 -6.89 -4.14 -14.55
C LEU A 87 -6.77 -2.62 -14.76
N MET A 88 -6.36 -2.18 -15.94
CA MET A 88 -6.29 -0.75 -16.28
C MET A 88 -7.68 -0.09 -16.22
N GLY A 89 -8.70 -0.75 -16.77
CA GLY A 89 -10.10 -0.31 -16.65
C GLY A 89 -10.59 -0.28 -15.20
N LEU A 90 -10.20 -1.26 -14.39
CA LEU A 90 -10.56 -1.32 -12.97
C LEU A 90 -9.94 -0.17 -12.16
N ILE A 91 -8.65 0.15 -12.41
CA ILE A 91 -7.96 1.26 -11.77
C ILE A 91 -8.66 2.59 -12.09
N SER A 92 -9.00 2.83 -13.36
CA SER A 92 -9.71 4.04 -13.79
C SER A 92 -11.09 4.15 -13.12
N ARG A 93 -11.88 3.09 -13.17
CA ARG A 93 -13.21 3.05 -12.53
C ARG A 93 -13.14 3.26 -11.02
N TYR A 94 -12.24 2.56 -10.33
CA TYR A 94 -12.06 2.72 -8.89
C TYR A 94 -11.75 4.17 -8.51
N SER A 95 -10.83 4.81 -9.24
CA SER A 95 -10.46 6.20 -8.99
C SER A 95 -11.65 7.15 -9.14
N ASP A 96 -12.49 6.98 -10.17
CA ASP A 96 -13.64 7.85 -10.41
C ASP A 96 -14.83 7.56 -9.45
N GLU A 97 -15.17 6.28 -9.25
CA GLU A 97 -16.32 5.86 -8.44
C GLU A 97 -16.13 6.08 -6.95
N ARG A 98 -14.87 6.05 -6.45
CA ARG A 98 -14.57 6.18 -5.02
C ARG A 98 -14.17 7.60 -4.59
N LEU A 99 -14.19 8.55 -5.50
CA LEU A 99 -13.82 9.93 -5.20
C LEU A 99 -14.66 10.54 -4.07
N SER A 100 -15.98 10.43 -4.13
CA SER A 100 -16.87 10.96 -3.09
C SER A 100 -16.62 10.29 -1.73
N GLU A 101 -16.47 8.96 -1.72
CA GLU A 101 -16.15 8.20 -0.51
C GLU A 101 -14.80 8.63 0.09
N MET A 102 -13.78 8.86 -0.75
CA MET A 102 -12.48 9.37 -0.29
C MET A 102 -12.58 10.77 0.32
N GLN A 103 -13.37 11.65 -0.27
CA GLN A 103 -13.60 13.01 0.26
C GLN A 103 -14.34 12.98 1.59
N GLU A 104 -15.43 12.22 1.70
CA GLU A 104 -16.22 12.07 2.93
C GLU A 104 -15.40 11.49 4.09
N ASN A 105 -14.50 10.54 3.79
CA ASN A 105 -13.65 9.90 4.79
C ASN A 105 -12.32 10.62 5.03
N GLY A 106 -12.05 11.73 4.37
CA GLY A 106 -10.80 12.49 4.50
C GLY A 106 -9.57 11.74 3.99
N VAL A 107 -9.76 10.83 2.99
CA VAL A 107 -8.68 10.04 2.38
C VAL A 107 -8.04 10.81 1.24
N ARG A 108 -6.72 11.01 1.30
CA ARG A 108 -5.91 11.61 0.24
C ARG A 108 -5.31 10.51 -0.63
N LEU A 109 -5.70 10.46 -1.90
CA LEU A 109 -5.09 9.54 -2.86
C LEU A 109 -3.71 10.04 -3.30
N ARG A 110 -2.73 9.14 -3.27
CA ARG A 110 -1.43 9.30 -3.92
C ARG A 110 -1.14 8.08 -4.78
N CYS A 111 -0.32 8.27 -5.80
CA CYS A 111 0.16 7.16 -6.63
C CYS A 111 1.67 7.28 -6.79
N MET A 112 2.36 6.16 -6.75
CA MET A 112 3.80 6.04 -6.95
C MET A 112 4.12 5.00 -8.01
N GLY A 113 5.23 5.18 -8.72
CA GLY A 113 5.69 4.33 -9.82
C GLY A 113 5.77 5.10 -11.14
N ARG A 114 5.94 4.38 -12.24
CA ARG A 114 6.03 4.97 -13.59
C ARG A 114 4.65 5.33 -14.14
N ILE A 115 3.98 6.28 -13.47
CA ILE A 115 2.59 6.68 -13.74
C ILE A 115 2.44 7.23 -15.16
N ASP A 116 3.45 7.97 -15.65
CA ASP A 116 3.42 8.57 -16.98
C ASP A 116 3.41 7.53 -18.13
N GLN A 117 3.79 6.29 -17.85
CA GLN A 117 3.78 5.18 -18.81
C GLN A 117 2.44 4.43 -18.84
N LEU A 118 1.49 4.77 -17.96
CA LEU A 118 0.16 4.18 -17.96
C LEU A 118 -0.68 4.70 -19.15
N PRO A 119 -1.72 3.96 -19.60
CA PRO A 119 -2.65 4.44 -20.61
C PRO A 119 -3.25 5.80 -20.24
N ALA A 120 -3.44 6.68 -21.24
CA ALA A 120 -3.84 8.06 -21.04
C ALA A 120 -5.13 8.23 -20.22
N LEU A 121 -6.10 7.32 -20.40
CA LEU A 121 -7.36 7.31 -19.63
C LEU A 121 -7.10 7.08 -18.14
N VAL A 122 -6.28 6.06 -17.80
CA VAL A 122 -5.91 5.72 -16.42
C VAL A 122 -5.19 6.89 -15.77
N ARG A 123 -4.19 7.48 -16.45
CA ARG A 123 -3.47 8.66 -15.96
C ARG A 123 -4.42 9.80 -15.62
N ARG A 124 -5.37 10.10 -16.53
CA ARG A 124 -6.33 11.18 -16.34
C ARG A 124 -7.21 10.95 -15.11
N SER A 125 -7.80 9.75 -14.95
CA SER A 125 -8.63 9.42 -13.79
C SER A 125 -7.85 9.51 -12.49
N VAL A 126 -6.65 8.92 -12.44
CA VAL A 126 -5.78 8.93 -11.26
C VAL A 126 -5.39 10.37 -10.89
N HIS A 127 -4.89 11.19 -11.84
CA HIS A 127 -4.50 12.57 -11.57
C HIS A 127 -5.69 13.43 -11.11
N LYS A 128 -6.86 13.29 -11.73
CA LYS A 128 -8.09 13.97 -11.32
C LYS A 128 -8.41 13.68 -9.85
N THR A 129 -8.38 12.40 -9.46
CA THR A 129 -8.72 11.98 -8.09
C THR A 129 -7.64 12.42 -7.09
N MET A 130 -6.35 12.34 -7.45
CA MET A 130 -5.26 12.87 -6.63
C MET A 130 -5.42 14.37 -6.37
N GLN A 131 -5.74 15.15 -7.38
CA GLN A 131 -5.99 16.61 -7.25
C GLN A 131 -7.22 16.90 -6.39
N ALA A 132 -8.33 16.21 -6.64
CA ALA A 132 -9.57 16.42 -5.90
C ALA A 132 -9.46 16.07 -4.41
N THR A 133 -8.59 15.12 -4.05
CA THR A 133 -8.38 14.67 -2.67
C THR A 133 -7.15 15.30 -2.00
N ALA A 134 -6.45 16.23 -2.67
CA ALA A 134 -5.16 16.78 -2.19
C ALA A 134 -5.25 17.46 -0.82
N GLY A 135 -6.41 18.04 -0.48
CA GLY A 135 -6.68 18.70 0.80
C GLY A 135 -7.01 17.74 1.96
N ASN A 136 -7.22 16.46 1.69
CA ASN A 136 -7.58 15.50 2.71
C ASN A 136 -6.35 15.11 3.56
N SER A 137 -6.55 14.84 4.86
CA SER A 137 -5.45 14.64 5.81
C SER A 137 -5.63 13.50 6.81
N ARG A 138 -6.78 12.78 6.75
CA ARG A 138 -7.04 11.71 7.72
C ARG A 138 -6.22 10.46 7.44
N LEU A 139 -6.09 10.08 6.15
CA LEU A 139 -5.29 8.94 5.68
C LEU A 139 -4.70 9.28 4.31
N ILE A 140 -3.43 9.01 4.10
CA ILE A 140 -2.82 8.94 2.77
C ILE A 140 -2.96 7.50 2.26
N LEU A 141 -3.77 7.31 1.22
CA LEU A 141 -3.85 6.07 0.46
C LEU A 141 -2.89 6.16 -0.73
N ASN A 142 -1.72 5.55 -0.59
CA ASN A 142 -0.68 5.55 -1.61
C ASN A 142 -0.74 4.26 -2.44
N ILE A 143 -1.02 4.37 -3.73
CA ILE A 143 -1.17 3.21 -4.62
C ILE A 143 0.07 3.06 -5.50
N ALA A 144 0.78 1.95 -5.37
CA ALA A 144 1.89 1.60 -6.24
C ALA A 144 1.38 1.01 -7.57
N LEU A 145 1.52 1.81 -8.65
CA LEU A 145 1.06 1.52 -10.00
C LEU A 145 2.22 1.53 -10.99
N ASN A 146 2.31 0.51 -11.83
CA ASN A 146 3.46 0.32 -12.72
C ASN A 146 4.78 0.47 -11.95
N TYR A 147 4.79 -0.13 -10.77
CA TYR A 147 5.84 -0.01 -9.77
C TYR A 147 6.72 -1.26 -9.72
N GLY A 148 8.00 -1.07 -9.44
CA GLY A 148 8.94 -2.12 -9.07
C GLY A 148 10.14 -1.47 -8.38
N GLY A 149 10.56 -2.01 -7.22
CA GLY A 149 11.63 -1.42 -6.41
C GLY A 149 12.97 -1.32 -7.15
N ARG A 150 13.31 -2.31 -7.99
CA ARG A 150 14.51 -2.21 -8.85
C ARG A 150 14.38 -1.08 -9.87
N ALA A 151 13.19 -0.91 -10.45
CA ALA A 151 12.96 0.18 -11.40
C ALA A 151 13.03 1.55 -10.70
N GLU A 152 12.46 1.68 -9.52
CA GLU A 152 12.53 2.90 -8.70
C GLU A 152 13.98 3.28 -8.41
N ILE A 153 14.81 2.32 -7.96
CA ILE A 153 16.24 2.56 -7.68
C ILE A 153 16.97 3.04 -8.93
N VAL A 154 16.75 2.37 -10.07
CA VAL A 154 17.41 2.74 -11.35
C VAL A 154 16.94 4.12 -11.82
N ASP A 155 15.65 4.43 -11.69
CA ASP A 155 15.09 5.74 -12.06
C ASP A 155 15.65 6.86 -11.15
N ALA A 156 15.80 6.60 -9.85
CA ALA A 156 16.44 7.52 -8.91
C ALA A 156 17.91 7.79 -9.28
N VAL A 157 18.68 6.75 -9.61
CA VAL A 157 20.06 6.90 -10.09
C VAL A 157 20.12 7.74 -11.37
N ASN A 158 19.24 7.45 -12.34
CA ASN A 158 19.19 8.22 -13.59
C ASN A 158 18.83 9.69 -13.36
N ALA A 159 17.91 9.98 -12.44
CA ALA A 159 17.54 11.35 -12.08
C ALA A 159 18.74 12.10 -11.46
N ILE A 160 19.49 11.44 -10.57
CA ILE A 160 20.71 11.99 -9.97
C ILE A 160 21.78 12.29 -11.04
N LEU A 161 21.98 11.40 -12.01
CA LEU A 161 22.96 11.58 -13.09
C LEU A 161 22.61 12.73 -14.06
N GLN A 162 21.36 13.13 -14.11
CA GLN A 162 20.89 14.24 -14.94
C GLN A 162 21.06 15.61 -14.26
N GLU A 163 21.39 15.67 -12.97
CA GLU A 163 21.61 16.95 -12.29
C GLU A 163 22.89 17.62 -12.78
N PRO A 164 22.80 18.81 -13.38
CA PRO A 164 23.99 19.58 -13.78
C PRO A 164 24.72 20.06 -12.52
N ARG A 165 26.00 19.69 -12.36
CA ARG A 165 26.92 20.15 -11.31
C ARG A 165 26.89 19.40 -9.96
N ARG A 166 26.41 18.19 -9.90
CA ARG A 166 26.55 17.41 -8.67
C ARG A 166 28.00 16.95 -8.52
N ALA A 167 28.76 17.56 -7.61
CA ALA A 167 30.09 17.11 -7.20
C ALA A 167 29.98 16.41 -5.84
N GLY A 168 30.65 15.25 -5.69
CA GLY A 168 30.75 14.55 -4.41
C GLY A 168 29.97 13.24 -4.30
N ARG A 169 30.07 12.65 -3.10
CA ARG A 169 29.39 11.39 -2.78
C ARG A 169 27.91 11.63 -2.47
N ILE A 170 27.08 10.66 -2.81
CA ILE A 170 25.66 10.64 -2.47
C ILE A 170 25.50 9.94 -1.13
N SER A 171 24.79 10.54 -0.19
CA SER A 171 24.32 9.89 1.04
C SER A 171 22.99 9.16 0.83
N GLU A 172 22.61 8.27 1.76
CA GLU A 172 21.29 7.63 1.75
C GLU A 172 20.15 8.65 1.78
N ALA A 173 20.28 9.70 2.60
CA ALA A 173 19.32 10.78 2.69
C ALA A 173 19.21 11.59 1.38
N ASP A 174 20.30 11.75 0.64
CA ASP A 174 20.26 12.36 -0.69
C ASP A 174 19.54 11.46 -1.68
N PHE A 175 19.86 10.15 -1.70
CA PHE A 175 19.26 9.17 -2.59
C PHE A 175 17.74 9.09 -2.38
N GLN A 176 17.29 9.09 -1.13
CA GLN A 176 15.88 9.00 -0.77
C GLN A 176 15.03 10.12 -1.42
N ARG A 177 15.60 11.30 -1.67
CA ARG A 177 14.92 12.43 -2.32
C ARG A 177 14.51 12.17 -3.78
N TYR A 178 15.09 11.15 -4.42
CA TYR A 178 14.83 10.79 -5.81
C TYR A 178 13.92 9.57 -5.95
N LEU A 179 13.49 8.97 -4.84
CA LEU A 179 12.48 7.92 -4.85
C LEU A 179 11.12 8.47 -5.26
N TYR A 180 10.18 7.61 -5.63
CA TYR A 180 8.89 8.03 -6.18
C TYR A 180 7.97 8.73 -5.16
N ALA A 181 8.17 8.51 -3.87
CA ALA A 181 7.41 9.15 -2.79
C ALA A 181 8.34 9.57 -1.63
N PRO A 182 9.30 10.49 -1.88
CA PRO A 182 10.36 10.83 -0.93
C PRO A 182 9.86 11.50 0.35
N GLU A 183 8.65 12.06 0.32
CA GLU A 183 8.03 12.73 1.46
C GLU A 183 7.31 11.77 2.41
N LEU A 184 7.12 10.51 2.03
CA LEU A 184 6.51 9.51 2.90
C LEU A 184 7.61 8.82 3.73
N PRO A 185 7.38 8.61 5.06
CA PRO A 185 8.28 7.80 5.88
C PRO A 185 8.23 6.34 5.40
N ASP A 186 9.27 5.59 5.72
CA ASP A 186 9.31 4.17 5.45
C ASP A 186 8.19 3.43 6.21
N PRO A 187 7.61 2.35 5.64
CA PRO A 187 6.59 1.58 6.32
C PRO A 187 7.19 0.78 7.48
N GLU A 188 6.55 0.83 8.64
CA GLU A 188 6.95 0.02 9.80
C GLU A 188 6.49 -1.43 9.66
N LEU A 189 5.40 -1.68 8.94
CA LEU A 189 4.82 -3.00 8.75
C LEU A 189 4.51 -3.26 7.28
N LEU A 190 5.04 -4.37 6.75
CA LEU A 190 4.60 -4.97 5.50
C LEU A 190 3.64 -6.12 5.79
N ILE A 191 2.44 -6.07 5.24
CA ILE A 191 1.49 -7.17 5.25
C ILE A 191 1.45 -7.80 3.85
N ARG A 192 1.55 -9.13 3.77
CA ARG A 192 1.27 -9.86 2.54
C ARG A 192 0.15 -10.85 2.75
N THR A 193 -0.90 -10.75 1.92
CA THR A 193 -2.02 -11.69 1.92
C THR A 193 -1.75 -12.89 1.02
N GLY A 194 -2.46 -14.00 1.24
CA GLY A 194 -2.40 -15.20 0.40
C GLY A 194 -1.27 -16.18 0.71
N GLY A 195 -0.66 -16.13 1.91
CA GLY A 195 0.22 -17.17 2.43
C GLY A 195 1.63 -17.22 1.86
N GLU A 196 2.06 -16.24 1.07
CA GLU A 196 3.37 -16.27 0.40
C GLU A 196 4.40 -15.38 1.11
N LEU A 197 5.53 -15.93 1.51
CA LEU A 197 6.61 -15.22 2.18
C LEU A 197 7.66 -14.71 1.16
N ARG A 198 7.38 -13.60 0.51
CA ARG A 198 8.30 -12.86 -0.38
C ARG A 198 7.79 -11.43 -0.62
N ILE A 199 8.69 -10.49 -0.92
CA ILE A 199 8.35 -9.08 -1.14
C ILE A 199 8.09 -8.71 -2.61
N SER A 200 8.38 -9.61 -3.54
CA SER A 200 8.05 -9.49 -4.97
C SER A 200 8.43 -8.14 -5.59
N ASN A 201 9.65 -7.66 -5.35
CA ASN A 201 10.15 -6.40 -5.87
C ASN A 201 9.37 -5.15 -5.38
N PHE A 202 8.70 -5.26 -4.22
CA PHE A 202 7.96 -4.16 -3.62
C PHE A 202 8.82 -3.41 -2.60
N LEU A 203 8.89 -2.09 -2.68
CA LEU A 203 9.50 -1.14 -1.75
C LEU A 203 10.90 -1.57 -1.24
N LEU A 204 11.80 -2.01 -2.16
CA LEU A 204 13.09 -2.61 -1.80
C LEU A 204 13.95 -1.72 -0.90
N TRP A 205 13.94 -0.42 -1.09
CA TRP A 205 14.66 0.55 -0.26
C TRP A 205 13.95 0.75 1.07
N GLN A 206 12.66 1.02 1.02
CA GLN A 206 11.86 1.47 2.15
C GLN A 206 11.55 0.36 3.16
N LEU A 207 11.61 -0.92 2.76
CA LEU A 207 11.33 -2.07 3.65
C LEU A 207 12.54 -2.53 4.47
N SER A 208 13.66 -1.80 4.44
CA SER A 208 14.92 -2.22 5.06
C SER A 208 14.80 -2.57 6.54
N TYR A 209 13.88 -1.93 7.26
CA TYR A 209 13.64 -2.14 8.70
C TYR A 209 12.18 -2.46 9.01
N SER A 210 11.37 -2.75 8.01
CA SER A 210 9.96 -3.11 8.19
C SER A 210 9.80 -4.50 8.79
N GLU A 211 8.88 -4.65 9.73
CA GLU A 211 8.38 -5.96 10.12
C GLU A 211 7.52 -6.57 9.02
N ILE A 212 7.56 -7.90 8.85
CA ILE A 212 6.78 -8.59 7.83
C ILE A 212 5.74 -9.48 8.50
N TYR A 213 4.48 -9.31 8.12
CA TYR A 213 3.37 -10.16 8.49
C TYR A 213 2.80 -10.86 7.26
N VAL A 214 2.64 -12.17 7.31
CA VAL A 214 2.03 -12.97 6.23
C VAL A 214 0.69 -13.50 6.70
N SER A 215 -0.37 -13.18 5.96
CA SER A 215 -1.71 -13.70 6.20
C SER A 215 -2.04 -14.81 5.19
N ASP A 216 -2.55 -15.94 5.66
CA ASP A 216 -3.05 -17.03 4.80
C ASP A 216 -4.33 -16.63 4.06
N LYS A 217 -5.06 -15.62 4.54
CA LYS A 217 -6.25 -15.10 3.85
C LYS A 217 -5.86 -14.48 2.52
N CYS A 218 -6.63 -14.80 1.48
CA CYS A 218 -6.55 -14.08 0.22
C CYS A 218 -7.04 -12.64 0.39
N TRP A 219 -6.50 -11.70 -0.40
CA TRP A 219 -6.84 -10.27 -0.29
C TRP A 219 -8.34 -9.95 -0.24
N PRO A 220 -9.24 -10.55 -1.07
CA PRO A 220 -10.67 -10.25 -0.99
C PRO A 220 -11.35 -10.64 0.35
N ASP A 221 -10.74 -11.55 1.12
CA ASP A 221 -11.23 -11.99 2.43
C ASP A 221 -10.45 -11.36 3.60
N PHE A 222 -9.46 -10.49 3.32
CA PHE A 222 -8.66 -9.80 4.33
C PHE A 222 -9.39 -8.54 4.81
N GLY A 223 -10.10 -8.65 5.94
CA GLY A 223 -10.92 -7.58 6.49
C GLY A 223 -10.27 -6.83 7.67
N LYS A 224 -11.12 -6.10 8.40
CA LYS A 224 -10.70 -5.33 9.59
C LYS A 224 -10.16 -6.25 10.71
N GLU A 225 -10.73 -7.44 10.87
CA GLU A 225 -10.31 -8.39 11.89
C GLU A 225 -8.89 -8.91 11.61
N GLU A 226 -8.59 -9.23 10.35
CA GLU A 226 -7.26 -9.66 9.92
C GLU A 226 -6.23 -8.52 10.04
N LEU A 227 -6.64 -7.28 9.74
CA LEU A 227 -5.77 -6.12 9.96
C LEU A 227 -5.47 -5.95 11.45
N LEU A 228 -6.46 -6.07 12.34
CA LEU A 228 -6.25 -6.00 13.80
C LEU A 228 -5.33 -7.12 14.28
N ALA A 229 -5.47 -8.35 13.76
CA ALA A 229 -4.58 -9.46 14.10
C ALA A 229 -3.12 -9.17 13.67
N ALA A 230 -2.92 -8.61 12.48
CA ALA A 230 -1.59 -8.22 12.00
C ALA A 230 -0.96 -7.14 12.90
N LEU A 231 -1.75 -6.16 13.34
CA LEU A 231 -1.29 -5.09 14.24
C LEU A 231 -0.97 -5.63 15.63
N ALA A 232 -1.78 -6.53 16.17
CA ALA A 232 -1.53 -7.16 17.46
C ALA A 232 -0.23 -7.99 17.45
N GLU A 233 0.03 -8.72 16.37
CA GLU A 233 1.28 -9.45 16.21
C GLU A 233 2.48 -8.50 16.10
N TYR A 234 2.37 -7.43 15.30
CA TYR A 234 3.39 -6.41 15.20
C TYR A 234 3.76 -5.79 16.56
N GLU A 235 2.78 -5.48 17.39
CA GLU A 235 3.01 -4.93 18.73
C GLU A 235 3.66 -5.92 19.69
N SER A 236 3.35 -7.22 19.54
CA SER A 236 3.94 -8.27 20.39
C SER A 236 5.42 -8.50 20.12
N ARG A 237 5.93 -8.07 18.96
CA ARG A 237 7.33 -8.28 18.55
C ARG A 237 8.27 -7.31 19.28
N SER A 238 9.35 -7.84 19.85
CA SER A 238 10.45 -7.04 20.39
C SER A 238 11.32 -6.51 19.26
N ARG A 239 11.29 -5.21 19.01
CA ARG A 239 12.04 -4.54 17.92
C ARG A 239 13.43 -4.15 18.40
N ARG A 240 14.47 -4.70 17.74
CA ARG A 240 15.86 -4.36 17.98
C ARG A 240 16.43 -3.70 16.71
N TYR A 241 16.56 -2.39 16.74
CA TYR A 241 17.15 -1.61 15.64
C TYR A 241 18.69 -1.65 15.67
N GLY A 242 19.31 -2.85 15.59
CA GLY A 242 20.78 -2.98 15.52
C GLY A 242 21.57 -2.51 16.73
N GLY A 243 20.91 -2.09 17.80
CA GLY A 243 21.51 -1.74 19.09
C GLY A 243 21.34 -2.87 20.11
N LEU A 244 22.33 -3.07 20.99
CA LEU A 244 22.27 -3.99 22.13
C LEU A 244 21.24 -3.51 23.16
#